data_ece055da6e101500ac26d0f62db0066a
#
_entry.id   ece055da6e101500ac26d0f62db0066a
#
_cell.length_a   1.000
_cell.length_b   1.000
_cell.length_c   1.000
_cell.angle_alpha   90.00
_cell.angle_beta   90.00
_cell.angle_gamma   90.00
#
_symmetry.space_group_name_H-M   'P 1'
#
loop_
_entity.id
_entity.type
_entity.pdbx_description
1 polymer ?
#
loop_
_entity_poly.entity_id
_entity_poly.type
_entity_poly.pdbx_seq_one_letter_code
_entity_poly.pdbx_strand_id
1 'polypeptide(L)'
;SYSEVLRFIRERMTFRVYTSVRDKFYLILVFVFIIPVGLSAQNAYIQGVVQDIDGTPLAGAVVMLMRDGTRVAATTCKINGTFKISAHILQTDVLQVSFVGFRNRQIPVSVLTDRNEIHIVLQESNIQLDDVIVMGPSISEDFAVERLESIDIYLSPASGADPLKAVSVMAASTNVSESANTELRGSSGNHSVVVLNGVPVWKPVRNTQLNGIGNFSVFNTELIGQMKVYAGNPPLTIGNSIAGAIEIETPEHITRNDLKLSLSLANAGILISKKISDKNFLQLYANHQFSAPYLWLNHTNTDFLKRFNTTDGGVNLHLQLTPRLKFNLYEYAIDEYYRADTEQYNYKDESKATSRRWFQVAGLTFAALQSGVVVELNNGIDLCKSGYRFGVMDGSTRENRLYTSLAAKYFVRNLGFQA
;
A
#
# COMPACT_ATOMS: atom_id res chain seq x y z
N SER A 1 3.90 -57.79 -36.79
CA SER A 1 3.39 -58.37 -35.53
C SER A 1 3.03 -57.23 -34.56
N TYR A 2 1.89 -57.39 -33.88
CA TYR A 2 1.31 -56.40 -33.00
C TYR A 2 2.26 -55.95 -31.88
N SER A 3 3.24 -56.76 -31.54
CA SER A 3 4.29 -56.49 -30.53
C SER A 3 5.34 -55.47 -31.00
N GLU A 4 5.62 -55.35 -32.30
CA GLU A 4 6.60 -54.41 -32.84
C GLU A 4 6.02 -52.99 -32.95
N VAL A 5 4.71 -52.85 -33.21
CA VAL A 5 4.02 -51.57 -33.22
C VAL A 5 3.92 -50.97 -31.81
N LEU A 6 3.68 -51.81 -30.79
CA LEU A 6 3.66 -51.39 -29.40
C LEU A 6 5.05 -50.97 -28.87
N ARG A 7 6.11 -51.64 -29.37
CA ARG A 7 7.49 -51.29 -29.06
C ARG A 7 7.91 -49.97 -29.66
N PHE A 8 7.50 -49.70 -30.94
CA PHE A 8 7.75 -48.47 -31.66
C PHE A 8 6.99 -47.26 -31.02
N ILE A 9 5.76 -47.50 -30.57
CA ILE A 9 4.97 -46.47 -29.83
C ILE A 9 5.57 -46.19 -28.45
N ARG A 10 6.10 -47.21 -27.76
CA ARG A 10 6.70 -47.06 -26.44
C ARG A 10 8.08 -46.35 -26.48
N GLU A 11 8.85 -46.55 -27.55
CA GLU A 11 10.17 -45.89 -27.70
C GLU A 11 10.02 -44.42 -28.20
N ARG A 12 8.93 -44.09 -28.88
CA ARG A 12 8.69 -42.68 -29.27
C ARG A 12 7.89 -41.85 -28.26
N MET A 13 7.21 -42.47 -27.30
CA MET A 13 6.49 -41.76 -26.25
C MET A 13 7.30 -41.55 -24.95
N THR A 14 8.56 -41.91 -24.89
CA THR A 14 9.49 -41.35 -23.94
C THR A 14 10.05 -40.02 -24.47
N PHE A 15 9.16 -39.08 -24.80
CA PHE A 15 9.52 -37.68 -24.74
C PHE A 15 9.81 -37.39 -23.29
N ARG A 16 11.08 -37.55 -22.90
CA ARG A 16 11.63 -36.90 -21.72
C ARG A 16 11.39 -35.40 -21.92
N VAL A 17 10.31 -34.91 -21.35
CA VAL A 17 10.09 -33.49 -21.17
C VAL A 17 11.10 -32.99 -20.12
N TYR A 18 12.38 -33.00 -20.51
CA TYR A 18 13.38 -32.11 -19.96
C TYR A 18 13.25 -30.78 -20.69
N THR A 19 12.08 -30.15 -20.61
CA THR A 19 12.02 -28.72 -20.86
C THR A 19 12.71 -28.07 -19.65
N SER A 20 13.95 -27.68 -19.88
CA SER A 20 14.71 -26.84 -18.96
C SER A 20 13.77 -25.72 -18.49
N VAL A 21 13.85 -25.29 -17.24
CA VAL A 21 13.14 -24.10 -16.73
C VAL A 21 13.31 -22.92 -17.67
N ARG A 22 14.43 -22.86 -18.38
CA ARG A 22 14.77 -21.91 -19.42
C ARG A 22 13.77 -21.93 -20.60
N ASP A 23 13.37 -23.11 -21.09
CA ASP A 23 12.48 -23.22 -22.26
C ASP A 23 11.03 -22.85 -21.89
N LYS A 24 10.62 -23.13 -20.68
CA LYS A 24 9.33 -22.66 -20.13
C LYS A 24 9.31 -21.15 -19.95
N PHE A 25 10.44 -20.57 -19.54
CA PHE A 25 10.58 -19.13 -19.38
C PHE A 25 10.51 -18.39 -20.72
N TYR A 26 11.15 -18.91 -21.77
CA TYR A 26 11.03 -18.36 -23.12
C TYR A 26 9.61 -18.47 -23.67
N LEU A 27 8.90 -19.55 -23.37
CA LEU A 27 7.51 -19.72 -23.78
C LEU A 27 6.57 -18.72 -23.12
N ILE A 28 6.77 -18.44 -21.82
CA ILE A 28 6.04 -17.41 -21.08
C ILE A 28 6.41 -16.00 -21.58
N LEU A 29 7.70 -15.75 -21.85
CA LEU A 29 8.18 -14.47 -22.36
C LEU A 29 7.62 -14.20 -23.78
N VAL A 30 7.60 -15.20 -24.66
CA VAL A 30 6.99 -15.12 -26.00
C VAL A 30 5.49 -14.90 -25.89
N PHE A 31 4.79 -15.53 -24.94
CA PHE A 31 3.35 -15.33 -24.76
C PHE A 31 3.01 -13.92 -24.23
N VAL A 32 3.87 -13.33 -23.43
CA VAL A 32 3.72 -11.94 -22.94
C VAL A 32 3.95 -10.91 -24.07
N PHE A 33 4.80 -11.23 -25.06
CA PHE A 33 5.09 -10.33 -26.19
C PHE A 33 4.15 -10.51 -27.41
N ILE A 34 3.33 -11.56 -27.46
CA ILE A 34 2.40 -11.83 -28.57
C ILE A 34 0.97 -11.30 -28.29
N ILE A 35 0.77 -10.51 -27.25
CA ILE A 35 -0.50 -9.80 -27.12
C ILE A 35 -0.44 -8.60 -28.09
N PRO A 36 -1.07 -8.65 -29.28
CA PRO A 36 -1.11 -7.48 -30.14
C PRO A 36 -2.00 -6.44 -29.46
N VAL A 37 -1.39 -5.38 -28.97
CA VAL A 37 -2.11 -4.17 -28.59
C VAL A 37 -2.60 -3.50 -29.89
N GLY A 38 -3.68 -4.02 -30.39
CA GLY A 38 -4.36 -3.52 -31.59
C GLY A 38 -5.81 -3.16 -31.28
N LEU A 39 -6.06 -2.40 -30.22
CA LEU A 39 -7.32 -1.70 -30.00
C LEU A 39 -7.10 -0.22 -30.26
N SER A 40 -7.29 0.20 -31.50
CA SER A 40 -7.52 1.60 -31.83
C SER A 40 -8.85 2.00 -31.19
N ALA A 41 -8.82 2.44 -29.95
CA ALA A 41 -9.98 3.05 -29.32
C ALA A 41 -10.22 4.39 -30.05
N GLN A 42 -11.28 4.51 -30.81
CA GLN A 42 -11.78 5.81 -31.27
C GLN A 42 -12.17 6.60 -30.02
N ASN A 43 -11.39 7.62 -29.72
CA ASN A 43 -11.71 8.56 -28.65
C ASN A 43 -12.95 9.34 -29.07
N ALA A 44 -14.07 9.07 -28.44
CA ALA A 44 -15.24 9.93 -28.50
C ALA A 44 -15.05 11.12 -27.54
N TYR A 45 -15.79 12.20 -27.78
CA TYR A 45 -15.81 13.31 -26.83
C TYR A 45 -17.24 13.66 -26.45
N ILE A 46 -17.38 14.24 -25.26
CA ILE A 46 -18.60 14.85 -24.75
C ILE A 46 -18.28 16.31 -24.51
N GLN A 47 -19.12 17.20 -24.99
CA GLN A 47 -18.97 18.63 -24.73
C GLN A 47 -20.30 19.28 -24.37
N GLY A 48 -20.24 20.38 -23.62
CA GLY A 48 -21.44 21.08 -23.21
C GLY A 48 -21.14 22.30 -22.34
N VAL A 49 -22.16 22.79 -21.68
CA VAL A 49 -22.13 23.96 -20.80
C VAL A 49 -22.67 23.58 -19.44
N VAL A 50 -22.02 24.04 -18.37
CA VAL A 50 -22.49 23.94 -16.99
C VAL A 50 -22.89 25.32 -16.51
N GLN A 51 -24.11 25.44 -16.02
CA GLN A 51 -24.69 26.70 -15.54
C GLN A 51 -25.53 26.47 -14.27
N ASP A 52 -25.84 27.54 -13.57
CA ASP A 52 -26.80 27.55 -12.47
C ASP A 52 -28.26 27.61 -12.98
N ILE A 53 -29.21 27.68 -12.03
CA ILE A 53 -30.64 27.77 -12.36
C ILE A 53 -31.02 29.09 -13.04
N ASP A 54 -30.23 30.12 -12.84
CA ASP A 54 -30.44 31.48 -13.43
C ASP A 54 -29.74 31.61 -14.78
N GLY A 55 -29.08 30.55 -15.25
CA GLY A 55 -28.34 30.52 -16.52
C GLY A 55 -26.92 31.07 -16.45
N THR A 56 -26.40 31.39 -15.25
CA THR A 56 -25.03 31.89 -15.09
C THR A 56 -24.03 30.76 -15.30
N PRO A 57 -23.01 30.92 -16.18
CA PRO A 57 -22.00 29.92 -16.42
C PRO A 57 -21.16 29.64 -15.17
N LEU A 58 -20.97 28.37 -14.83
CA LEU A 58 -20.17 27.93 -13.67
C LEU A 58 -18.72 27.66 -14.09
N ALA A 59 -17.90 28.71 -14.11
CA ALA A 59 -16.48 28.64 -14.40
C ALA A 59 -15.74 27.81 -13.33
N GLY A 60 -14.93 26.85 -13.75
CA GLY A 60 -14.19 25.98 -12.82
C GLY A 60 -14.99 24.78 -12.28
N ALA A 61 -16.24 24.58 -12.70
CA ALA A 61 -16.97 23.35 -12.38
C ALA A 61 -16.20 22.13 -12.91
N VAL A 62 -16.13 21.08 -12.10
CA VAL A 62 -15.41 19.85 -12.44
C VAL A 62 -16.37 18.86 -13.07
N VAL A 63 -16.01 18.38 -14.26
CA VAL A 63 -16.77 17.37 -15.01
C VAL A 63 -15.93 16.11 -15.07
N MET A 64 -16.43 15.01 -14.54
CA MET A 64 -15.76 13.70 -14.48
C MET A 64 -16.58 12.64 -15.20
N LEU A 65 -15.91 11.80 -15.98
CA LEU A 65 -16.49 10.59 -16.53
C LEU A 65 -16.16 9.42 -15.61
N MET A 66 -17.16 8.77 -15.08
CA MET A 66 -17.06 7.67 -14.11
C MET A 66 -17.51 6.37 -14.75
N ARG A 67 -16.77 5.29 -14.50
CA ARG A 67 -17.11 3.91 -14.88
C ARG A 67 -16.95 3.02 -13.66
N ASP A 68 -18.01 2.34 -13.26
CA ASP A 68 -18.03 1.44 -12.09
C ASP A 68 -17.44 2.10 -10.82
N GLY A 69 -17.75 3.38 -10.62
CA GLY A 69 -17.23 4.17 -9.49
C GLY A 69 -15.79 4.67 -9.66
N THR A 70 -15.12 4.37 -10.78
CA THR A 70 -13.74 4.82 -11.06
C THR A 70 -13.73 5.97 -12.06
N ARG A 71 -12.87 6.97 -11.84
CA ARG A 71 -12.69 8.09 -12.75
C ARG A 71 -11.93 7.64 -14.02
N VAL A 72 -12.58 7.77 -15.18
CA VAL A 72 -12.00 7.48 -16.50
C VAL A 72 -11.31 8.70 -17.07
N ALA A 73 -11.96 9.87 -16.96
CA ALA A 73 -11.44 11.15 -17.41
C ALA A 73 -12.04 12.29 -16.59
N ALA A 74 -11.38 13.45 -16.57
CA ALA A 74 -11.89 14.66 -15.92
C ALA A 74 -11.46 15.90 -16.70
N THR A 75 -12.27 16.94 -16.60
CA THR A 75 -12.00 18.27 -17.14
C THR A 75 -12.64 19.35 -16.25
N THR A 76 -12.19 20.58 -16.39
CA THR A 76 -12.80 21.75 -15.72
C THR A 76 -13.46 22.65 -16.74
N CYS A 77 -14.57 23.28 -16.37
CA CYS A 77 -15.27 24.26 -17.20
C CYS A 77 -14.44 25.53 -17.38
N LYS A 78 -14.46 26.05 -18.59
CA LYS A 78 -13.89 27.36 -18.93
C LYS A 78 -14.71 28.52 -18.31
N ILE A 79 -14.23 29.75 -18.47
CA ILE A 79 -14.89 30.97 -17.94
C ILE A 79 -16.35 31.10 -18.40
N ASN A 80 -16.66 30.63 -19.59
CA ASN A 80 -18.02 30.64 -20.16
C ASN A 80 -18.83 29.38 -19.82
N GLY A 81 -18.40 28.58 -18.83
CA GLY A 81 -19.05 27.34 -18.39
C GLY A 81 -18.89 26.14 -19.36
N THR A 82 -18.20 26.29 -20.49
CA THR A 82 -18.05 25.22 -21.48
C THR A 82 -17.02 24.20 -21.01
N PHE A 83 -17.30 22.92 -21.30
CA PHE A 83 -16.35 21.81 -21.08
C PHE A 83 -16.26 20.92 -22.32
N LYS A 84 -15.14 20.21 -22.43
CA LYS A 84 -14.94 19.11 -23.38
C LYS A 84 -14.13 18.02 -22.73
N ILE A 85 -14.68 16.80 -22.71
CA ILE A 85 -14.03 15.62 -22.15
C ILE A 85 -13.86 14.57 -23.27
N SER A 86 -12.65 14.06 -23.45
CA SER A 86 -12.31 13.09 -24.49
C SER A 86 -11.82 11.80 -23.84
N ALA A 87 -12.51 10.71 -24.12
CA ALA A 87 -12.18 9.38 -23.58
C ALA A 87 -12.79 8.27 -24.45
N HIS A 88 -12.45 7.04 -24.15
CA HIS A 88 -13.22 5.89 -24.63
C HIS A 88 -14.51 5.79 -23.82
N ILE A 89 -15.62 6.27 -24.40
CA ILE A 89 -16.90 6.45 -23.71
C ILE A 89 -17.81 5.26 -23.96
N LEU A 90 -18.27 4.62 -22.88
CA LEU A 90 -19.24 3.52 -22.92
C LEU A 90 -20.64 4.03 -22.55
N GLN A 91 -21.68 3.27 -22.93
CA GLN A 91 -23.07 3.58 -22.56
C GLN A 91 -23.33 3.41 -21.05
N THR A 92 -22.50 2.61 -20.38
CA THR A 92 -22.58 2.36 -18.94
C THR A 92 -21.91 3.46 -18.10
N ASP A 93 -21.17 4.38 -18.73
CA ASP A 93 -20.49 5.45 -18.03
C ASP A 93 -21.47 6.48 -17.46
N VAL A 94 -21.05 7.18 -16.42
CA VAL A 94 -21.80 8.26 -15.77
C VAL A 94 -20.98 9.53 -15.78
N LEU A 95 -21.57 10.62 -16.28
CA LEU A 95 -21.00 11.94 -16.22
C LEU A 95 -21.35 12.57 -14.86
N GLN A 96 -20.35 12.82 -14.03
CA GLN A 96 -20.52 13.47 -12.73
C GLN A 96 -20.02 14.90 -12.82
N VAL A 97 -20.85 15.85 -12.41
CA VAL A 97 -20.53 17.27 -12.41
C VAL A 97 -20.64 17.82 -11.00
N SER A 98 -19.62 18.55 -10.57
CA SER A 98 -19.52 19.14 -9.23
C SER A 98 -18.99 20.55 -9.29
N PHE A 99 -19.51 21.41 -8.41
CA PHE A 99 -19.03 22.76 -8.19
C PHE A 99 -19.24 23.15 -6.72
N VAL A 100 -18.34 23.95 -6.17
CA VAL A 100 -18.39 24.37 -4.76
C VAL A 100 -19.66 25.19 -4.52
N GLY A 101 -20.47 24.79 -3.52
CA GLY A 101 -21.75 25.43 -3.22
C GLY A 101 -22.94 24.87 -4.00
N PHE A 102 -22.76 23.87 -4.85
CA PHE A 102 -23.81 23.26 -5.68
C PHE A 102 -23.94 21.75 -5.42
N ARG A 103 -25.14 21.21 -5.63
CA ARG A 103 -25.39 19.75 -5.55
C ARG A 103 -24.71 19.04 -6.71
N ASN A 104 -23.96 18.00 -6.39
CA ASN A 104 -23.37 17.12 -7.41
C ASN A 104 -24.47 16.50 -8.28
N ARG A 105 -24.30 16.57 -9.60
CA ARG A 105 -25.23 15.98 -10.57
C ARG A 105 -24.57 14.80 -11.28
N GLN A 106 -25.26 13.69 -11.34
CA GLN A 106 -24.84 12.51 -12.07
C GLN A 106 -25.79 12.27 -13.25
N ILE A 107 -25.25 12.07 -14.43
CA ILE A 107 -26.00 11.89 -15.68
C ILE A 107 -25.46 10.64 -16.36
N PRO A 108 -26.25 9.54 -16.47
CA PRO A 108 -25.83 8.38 -17.24
C PRO A 108 -25.62 8.75 -18.70
N VAL A 109 -24.51 8.30 -19.29
CA VAL A 109 -24.19 8.58 -20.72
C VAL A 109 -25.26 8.01 -21.65
N SER A 110 -25.93 6.94 -21.25
CA SER A 110 -27.06 6.31 -21.98
C SER A 110 -28.26 7.25 -22.20
N VAL A 111 -28.42 8.28 -21.36
CA VAL A 111 -29.56 9.23 -21.44
C VAL A 111 -29.21 10.45 -22.32
N LEU A 112 -27.93 10.62 -22.68
CA LEU A 112 -27.49 11.74 -23.49
C LEU A 112 -27.90 11.55 -24.96
N THR A 113 -28.87 12.32 -25.42
CA THR A 113 -29.41 12.27 -26.79
C THR A 113 -28.41 12.88 -27.80
N ASP A 114 -27.70 13.94 -27.38
CA ASP A 114 -26.59 14.53 -28.15
C ASP A 114 -25.37 14.70 -27.22
N ARG A 115 -24.22 14.24 -27.67
CA ARG A 115 -22.95 14.35 -26.93
C ARG A 115 -22.20 15.64 -27.21
N ASN A 116 -22.64 16.41 -28.19
CA ASN A 116 -21.96 17.61 -28.68
C ASN A 116 -22.52 18.89 -28.09
N GLU A 117 -23.70 18.86 -27.45
CA GLU A 117 -24.36 20.07 -26.92
C GLU A 117 -25.19 19.77 -25.66
N ILE A 118 -24.47 19.47 -24.55
CA ILE A 118 -25.11 19.11 -23.29
C ILE A 118 -25.24 20.35 -22.42
N HIS A 119 -26.47 20.66 -22.00
CA HIS A 119 -26.74 21.69 -21.01
C HIS A 119 -26.94 21.06 -19.63
N ILE A 120 -26.06 21.39 -18.69
CA ILE A 120 -26.08 20.87 -17.34
C ILE A 120 -26.37 22.01 -16.37
N VAL A 121 -27.53 21.97 -15.74
CA VAL A 121 -27.92 22.92 -14.70
C VAL A 121 -27.63 22.33 -13.35
N LEU A 122 -26.81 23.02 -12.53
CA LEU A 122 -26.59 22.67 -11.14
C LEU A 122 -27.50 23.52 -10.25
N GLN A 123 -28.02 22.92 -9.18
CA GLN A 123 -28.79 23.60 -8.16
C GLN A 123 -27.86 23.99 -7.01
N GLU A 124 -28.02 25.21 -6.51
CA GLU A 124 -27.33 25.60 -5.28
C GLU A 124 -27.68 24.63 -4.15
N SER A 125 -26.66 24.23 -3.46
CA SER A 125 -26.80 23.40 -2.28
C SER A 125 -26.73 24.30 -1.07
N ASN A 126 -27.86 24.60 -0.47
CA ASN A 126 -27.90 24.92 0.93
C ASN A 126 -27.66 23.62 1.71
N ILE A 127 -26.49 23.02 1.51
CA ILE A 127 -26.01 22.01 2.43
C ILE A 127 -25.67 22.78 3.71
N GLN A 128 -26.57 22.85 4.65
CA GLN A 128 -26.16 22.57 6.00
C GLN A 128 -25.40 21.23 5.89
N LEU A 129 -24.11 21.32 5.82
CA LEU A 129 -23.23 20.19 6.07
C LEU A 129 -23.76 19.63 7.40
N ASP A 130 -24.39 18.47 7.36
CA ASP A 130 -24.46 17.62 8.54
C ASP A 130 -23.05 17.68 9.10
N ASP A 131 -22.91 18.21 10.31
CA ASP A 131 -21.63 18.47 10.91
C ASP A 131 -20.63 17.40 10.46
N VAL A 132 -19.88 17.72 9.42
CA VAL A 132 -18.59 17.08 9.22
C VAL A 132 -17.87 17.56 10.46
N ILE A 133 -17.94 16.77 11.49
CA ILE A 133 -17.06 16.93 12.64
C ILE A 133 -15.71 16.62 12.02
N VAL A 134 -15.10 17.65 11.45
CA VAL A 134 -13.67 17.75 11.30
C VAL A 134 -13.24 17.63 12.75
N MET A 135 -12.86 16.43 13.16
CA MET A 135 -12.04 16.28 14.34
C MET A 135 -10.89 17.21 14.05
N GLY A 136 -10.82 18.31 14.79
CA GLY A 136 -9.80 19.33 14.57
C GLY A 136 -8.48 18.60 14.47
N PRO A 137 -7.55 19.04 13.61
CA PRO A 137 -6.32 18.33 13.36
C PRO A 137 -5.83 17.84 14.71
N SER A 138 -5.60 16.53 14.84
CA SER A 138 -5.09 16.02 16.11
C SER A 138 -3.84 16.85 16.38
N ILE A 139 -3.61 17.29 17.62
CA ILE A 139 -2.42 18.08 17.96
C ILE A 139 -1.15 17.44 17.40
N SER A 140 -1.19 16.11 17.15
CA SER A 140 -0.16 15.34 16.47
C SER A 140 0.06 15.70 14.99
N GLU A 141 -0.92 16.24 14.30
CA GLU A 141 -0.80 16.55 12.87
C GLU A 141 0.03 17.83 12.62
N ASP A 142 0.02 18.76 13.55
CA ASP A 142 0.78 20.02 13.44
C ASP A 142 2.30 19.83 13.54
N PHE A 143 2.75 18.68 14.08
CA PHE A 143 4.17 18.35 14.23
C PHE A 143 4.69 17.39 13.16
N ALA A 144 3.86 16.90 12.24
CA ALA A 144 4.30 16.07 11.17
C ALA A 144 5.11 16.91 10.16
N VAL A 145 6.33 16.47 9.88
CA VAL A 145 7.19 17.13 8.91
C VAL A 145 6.70 16.84 7.50
N GLU A 146 6.26 15.62 7.28
CA GLU A 146 5.85 15.17 5.94
C GLU A 146 4.83 14.04 6.04
N ARG A 147 3.88 14.03 5.08
CA ARG A 147 2.88 12.98 4.92
C ARG A 147 3.05 12.32 3.57
N LEU A 148 2.96 11.00 3.55
CA LEU A 148 3.02 10.17 2.35
C LEU A 148 1.80 9.27 2.29
N GLU A 149 1.15 9.26 1.14
CA GLU A 149 0.17 8.24 0.78
C GLU A 149 0.85 7.09 0.03
N SER A 150 0.15 5.98 -0.17
CA SER A 150 0.72 4.84 -0.92
C SER A 150 1.19 5.24 -2.32
N ILE A 151 0.51 6.18 -2.97
CA ILE A 151 0.89 6.65 -4.30
C ILE A 151 2.24 7.39 -4.29
N ASP A 152 2.52 8.17 -3.27
CA ASP A 152 3.78 8.92 -3.14
C ASP A 152 4.96 7.94 -2.97
N ILE A 153 4.74 6.85 -2.22
CA ILE A 153 5.72 5.78 -2.04
C ILE A 153 6.03 5.11 -3.39
N TYR A 154 5.01 4.82 -4.21
CA TYR A 154 5.20 4.24 -5.53
C TYR A 154 5.89 5.19 -6.52
N LEU A 155 5.60 6.47 -6.45
CA LEU A 155 6.19 7.49 -7.33
C LEU A 155 7.61 7.89 -6.92
N SER A 156 8.07 7.54 -5.72
CA SER A 156 9.43 7.79 -5.26
C SER A 156 10.42 6.82 -5.92
N PRO A 157 11.32 7.26 -6.81
CA PRO A 157 12.22 6.35 -7.52
C PRO A 157 13.19 5.61 -6.60
N ALA A 158 13.62 6.24 -5.51
CA ALA A 158 14.58 5.67 -4.56
C ALA A 158 13.94 4.69 -3.57
N SER A 159 12.60 4.70 -3.42
CA SER A 159 11.91 3.82 -2.50
C SER A 159 11.86 2.36 -2.97
N GLY A 160 11.87 2.14 -4.30
CA GLY A 160 11.57 0.82 -4.85
C GLY A 160 10.20 0.29 -4.40
N ALA A 161 9.24 1.18 -4.19
CA ALA A 161 7.91 0.94 -3.63
C ALA A 161 7.92 0.42 -2.17
N ASP A 162 9.00 0.64 -1.42
CA ASP A 162 9.10 0.30 -0.01
C ASP A 162 8.81 1.52 0.86
N PRO A 163 7.89 1.43 1.85
CA PRO A 163 7.47 2.57 2.66
C PRO A 163 8.59 3.21 3.47
N LEU A 164 9.43 2.42 4.12
CA LEU A 164 10.51 2.96 4.94
C LEU A 164 11.65 3.51 4.08
N LYS A 165 11.90 2.94 2.90
CA LYS A 165 12.85 3.53 1.94
C LYS A 165 12.34 4.86 1.39
N ALA A 166 11.04 5.07 1.27
CA ALA A 166 10.50 6.37 0.86
C ALA A 166 10.86 7.49 1.85
N VAL A 167 11.06 7.15 3.13
CA VAL A 167 11.55 8.12 4.14
C VAL A 167 13.00 8.53 3.89
N SER A 168 13.81 7.68 3.28
CA SER A 168 15.25 7.95 3.07
C SER A 168 15.53 9.14 2.14
N VAL A 169 14.58 9.52 1.29
CA VAL A 169 14.71 10.67 0.36
C VAL A 169 14.19 11.99 0.96
N MET A 170 13.65 11.96 2.16
CA MET A 170 13.16 13.16 2.84
C MET A 170 14.33 13.99 3.41
N ALA A 171 14.12 15.30 3.50
CA ALA A 171 15.16 16.22 3.99
C ALA A 171 15.65 15.92 5.42
N ALA A 172 14.81 15.31 6.25
CA ALA A 172 15.14 14.92 7.61
C ALA A 172 15.91 13.59 7.72
N SER A 173 15.96 12.82 6.66
CA SER A 173 16.68 11.55 6.60
C SER A 173 18.18 11.76 6.38
N THR A 174 18.97 10.98 7.08
CA THR A 174 20.44 10.95 6.94
C THR A 174 20.92 9.56 6.51
N ASN A 175 20.03 8.76 5.98
CA ASN A 175 20.34 7.40 5.54
C ASN A 175 21.36 7.44 4.38
N VAL A 176 22.55 6.90 4.62
CA VAL A 176 23.64 6.84 3.62
C VAL A 176 23.70 5.51 2.87
N SER A 177 22.86 4.55 3.26
CA SER A 177 22.82 3.21 2.67
C SER A 177 21.46 2.95 2.01
N GLU A 178 21.38 2.00 1.10
CA GLU A 178 20.13 1.54 0.49
C GLU A 178 19.28 0.65 1.44
N SER A 179 19.41 0.86 2.76
CA SER A 179 18.66 0.12 3.76
C SER A 179 17.28 0.71 3.99
N ALA A 180 16.37 -0.11 4.49
CA ALA A 180 15.06 0.33 4.96
C ALA A 180 15.08 0.79 6.44
N ASN A 181 16.24 0.80 7.08
CA ASN A 181 16.39 1.38 8.41
C ASN A 181 16.26 2.90 8.33
N THR A 182 15.38 3.45 9.12
CA THR A 182 15.09 4.88 9.10
C THR A 182 16.02 5.63 10.02
N GLU A 183 16.96 6.35 9.45
CA GLU A 183 17.93 7.19 10.15
C GLU A 183 17.50 8.65 10.03
N LEU A 184 16.97 9.20 11.11
CA LEU A 184 16.49 10.58 11.14
C LEU A 184 17.49 11.45 11.91
N ARG A 185 17.79 12.63 11.37
CA ARG A 185 18.62 13.68 12.00
C ARG A 185 19.99 13.20 12.47
N GLY A 186 20.67 12.38 11.69
CA GLY A 186 22.00 11.85 12.02
C GLY A 186 22.03 10.76 13.09
N SER A 187 20.87 10.24 13.47
CA SER A 187 20.75 9.23 14.51
C SER A 187 20.63 7.84 13.92
N SER A 188 21.12 6.83 14.64
CA SER A 188 20.96 5.42 14.23
C SER A 188 19.47 5.04 14.11
N GLY A 189 19.16 4.14 13.18
CA GLY A 189 17.80 3.64 12.93
C GLY A 189 17.11 3.06 14.18
N ASN A 190 17.87 2.60 15.17
CA ASN A 190 17.33 2.14 16.46
C ASN A 190 16.78 3.25 17.36
N HIS A 191 17.04 4.50 17.04
CA HIS A 191 16.56 5.68 17.77
C HIS A 191 15.27 6.27 17.18
N SER A 192 14.84 5.77 16.03
CA SER A 192 13.56 6.11 15.40
C SER A 192 12.52 5.04 15.74
N VAL A 193 11.31 5.45 16.04
CA VAL A 193 10.20 4.54 16.36
C VAL A 193 9.26 4.45 15.15
N VAL A 194 8.93 3.24 14.76
CA VAL A 194 7.89 2.99 13.75
C VAL A 194 6.63 2.50 14.48
N VAL A 195 5.51 3.13 14.20
CA VAL A 195 4.21 2.83 14.80
C VAL A 195 3.23 2.44 13.69
N LEU A 196 2.49 1.37 13.88
CA LEU A 196 1.41 0.94 12.99
C LEU A 196 0.08 0.95 13.75
N ASN A 197 -0.86 1.77 13.29
CA ASN A 197 -2.17 1.92 13.92
C ASN A 197 -2.07 2.10 15.47
N GLY A 198 -1.16 2.97 15.92
CA GLY A 198 -0.95 3.26 17.34
C GLY A 198 -0.11 2.24 18.13
N VAL A 199 0.42 1.18 17.47
CA VAL A 199 1.24 0.15 18.11
C VAL A 199 2.70 0.21 17.62
N PRO A 200 3.71 0.27 18.50
CA PRO A 200 5.11 0.22 18.08
C PRO A 200 5.50 -1.08 17.40
N VAL A 201 6.23 -0.96 16.28
CA VAL A 201 6.79 -2.10 15.53
C VAL A 201 8.29 -2.17 15.77
N TRP A 202 8.74 -3.08 16.64
CA TRP A 202 10.14 -3.11 17.13
C TRP A 202 11.17 -3.52 16.07
N LYS A 203 10.79 -4.32 15.09
CA LYS A 203 11.65 -4.71 13.97
C LYS A 203 10.91 -4.38 12.66
N PRO A 204 10.93 -3.11 12.24
CA PRO A 204 10.16 -2.68 11.07
C PRO A 204 10.79 -3.11 9.74
N VAL A 205 11.97 -3.73 9.78
CA VAL A 205 12.74 -4.16 8.60
C VAL A 205 12.89 -5.68 8.55
N ARG A 206 13.03 -6.20 7.34
CA ARG A 206 13.26 -7.61 7.03
C ARG A 206 14.57 -7.84 6.29
N ASN A 207 14.96 -9.10 6.13
CA ASN A 207 16.26 -9.49 5.58
C ASN A 207 17.42 -8.85 6.35
N THR A 208 17.29 -8.83 7.68
CA THR A 208 18.28 -8.18 8.56
C THR A 208 19.58 -8.96 8.60
N GLN A 209 20.67 -8.24 8.39
CA GLN A 209 22.03 -8.71 8.63
C GLN A 209 22.34 -8.74 10.14
N LEU A 210 23.48 -9.30 10.52
CA LEU A 210 23.92 -9.39 11.93
C LEU A 210 24.02 -8.00 12.60
N ASN A 211 24.36 -6.97 11.84
CA ASN A 211 24.45 -5.60 12.31
C ASN A 211 23.10 -4.88 12.45
N GLY A 212 21.98 -5.58 12.20
CA GLY A 212 20.63 -5.02 12.28
C GLY A 212 20.18 -4.24 11.05
N ILE A 213 21.02 -4.13 10.01
CA ILE A 213 20.65 -3.47 8.75
C ILE A 213 19.71 -4.39 7.97
N GLY A 214 18.56 -3.87 7.56
CA GLY A 214 17.55 -4.57 6.75
C GLY A 214 17.31 -3.86 5.42
N ASN A 215 17.12 -4.65 4.37
CA ASN A 215 17.00 -4.11 3.02
C ASN A 215 15.57 -3.69 2.64
N PHE A 216 14.57 -4.19 3.32
CA PHE A 216 13.16 -3.90 3.06
C PHE A 216 12.38 -3.74 4.35
N SER A 217 11.29 -3.00 4.30
CA SER A 217 10.33 -2.93 5.41
C SER A 217 9.46 -4.20 5.49
N VAL A 218 8.83 -4.40 6.63
CA VAL A 218 7.82 -5.47 6.81
C VAL A 218 6.44 -5.07 6.28
N PHE A 219 6.28 -3.83 5.85
CA PHE A 219 4.99 -3.29 5.45
C PHE A 219 4.73 -3.52 3.96
N ASN A 220 3.49 -3.87 3.63
CA ASN A 220 3.02 -3.90 2.26
C ASN A 220 2.43 -2.53 1.91
N THR A 221 3.01 -1.84 0.92
CA THR A 221 2.60 -0.49 0.50
C THR A 221 1.13 -0.39 0.11
N GLU A 222 0.56 -1.47 -0.42
CA GLU A 222 -0.86 -1.54 -0.77
C GLU A 222 -1.81 -1.52 0.44
N LEU A 223 -1.30 -1.81 1.64
CA LEU A 223 -2.06 -1.79 2.89
C LEU A 223 -1.81 -0.51 3.71
N ILE A 224 -1.12 0.47 3.13
CA ILE A 224 -0.88 1.77 3.75
C ILE A 224 -1.92 2.76 3.23
N GLY A 225 -2.65 3.37 4.14
CA GLY A 225 -3.51 4.51 3.86
C GLY A 225 -2.72 5.81 3.89
N GLN A 226 -1.98 6.02 4.98
CA GLN A 226 -1.18 7.21 5.21
C GLN A 226 0.06 6.88 6.05
N MET A 227 1.15 7.57 5.78
CA MET A 227 2.36 7.56 6.61
C MET A 227 2.73 8.99 6.99
N LYS A 228 2.99 9.22 8.29
CA LYS A 228 3.40 10.50 8.85
C LYS A 228 4.82 10.37 9.40
N VAL A 229 5.69 11.29 9.06
CA VAL A 229 7.09 11.30 9.49
C VAL A 229 7.33 12.50 10.41
N TYR A 230 7.68 12.21 11.65
CA TYR A 230 7.99 13.18 12.68
C TYR A 230 9.51 13.20 12.90
N ALA A 231 10.19 14.15 12.30
CA ALA A 231 11.63 14.29 12.46
C ALA A 231 11.96 15.16 13.67
N GLY A 232 12.04 14.54 14.82
CA GLY A 232 12.55 15.15 16.05
C GLY A 232 11.52 15.54 17.10
N ASN A 233 10.25 15.72 16.78
CA ASN A 233 9.20 16.09 17.74
C ASN A 233 7.94 15.23 17.53
N PRO A 234 7.99 13.93 17.85
CA PRO A 234 6.81 13.09 17.76
C PRO A 234 5.76 13.51 18.79
N PRO A 235 4.48 13.18 18.57
CA PRO A 235 3.44 13.35 19.57
C PRO A 235 3.80 12.66 20.87
N LEU A 236 3.35 13.20 22.00
CA LEU A 236 3.60 12.64 23.33
C LEU A 236 3.05 11.21 23.51
N THR A 237 2.14 10.79 22.65
CA THR A 237 1.62 9.42 22.59
C THR A 237 2.62 8.40 22.07
N ILE A 238 3.66 8.84 21.36
CA ILE A 238 4.72 8.00 20.83
C ILE A 238 5.94 8.11 21.75
N GLY A 239 6.05 7.17 22.69
CA GLY A 239 7.18 7.10 23.60
C GLY A 239 8.44 6.51 22.95
N ASN A 240 9.57 6.62 23.65
CA ASN A 240 10.88 6.05 23.29
C ASN A 240 11.45 6.50 21.93
N SER A 241 11.04 7.67 21.46
CA SER A 241 11.55 8.28 20.23
C SER A 241 12.60 9.32 20.56
N ILE A 242 13.85 9.07 20.21
CA ILE A 242 14.99 9.99 20.41
C ILE A 242 15.22 10.83 19.15
N ALA A 243 15.20 10.19 17.99
CA ALA A 243 15.49 10.84 16.70
C ALA A 243 14.23 11.31 15.97
N GLY A 244 13.15 10.55 16.08
CA GLY A 244 11.90 10.82 15.42
C GLY A 244 10.99 9.60 15.40
N ALA A 245 9.82 9.74 14.78
CA ALA A 245 8.86 8.65 14.66
C ALA A 245 8.27 8.60 13.25
N ILE A 246 7.87 7.39 12.86
CA ILE A 246 7.12 7.14 11.63
C ILE A 246 5.82 6.46 12.05
N GLU A 247 4.71 7.11 11.81
CA GLU A 247 3.38 6.59 12.06
C GLU A 247 2.78 6.11 10.76
N ILE A 248 2.41 4.84 10.70
CA ILE A 248 1.77 4.20 9.55
C ILE A 248 0.34 3.87 9.93
N GLU A 249 -0.58 4.30 9.11
CA GLU A 249 -2.00 4.02 9.26
C GLU A 249 -2.49 3.19 8.06
N THR A 250 -3.26 2.14 8.34
CA THR A 250 -3.93 1.36 7.29
C THR A 250 -5.13 2.13 6.74
N PRO A 251 -5.63 1.81 5.51
CA PRO A 251 -6.77 2.51 4.95
C PRO A 251 -8.00 2.43 5.85
N GLU A 252 -8.74 3.52 5.97
CA GLU A 252 -10.03 3.53 6.70
C GLU A 252 -11.21 3.07 5.83
N HIS A 253 -11.06 3.09 4.51
CA HIS A 253 -12.07 2.64 3.56
C HIS A 253 -11.44 2.17 2.26
N ILE A 254 -12.13 1.29 1.55
CA ILE A 254 -11.82 0.91 0.17
C ILE A 254 -13.03 1.24 -0.73
N THR A 255 -12.73 1.69 -1.94
CA THR A 255 -13.77 2.14 -2.87
C THR A 255 -14.46 0.98 -3.58
N ARG A 256 -13.71 -0.10 -3.88
CA ARG A 256 -14.19 -1.26 -4.65
C ARG A 256 -13.53 -2.56 -4.21
N ASN A 257 -14.12 -3.68 -4.65
CA ASN A 257 -13.45 -4.98 -4.60
C ASN A 257 -12.31 -4.97 -5.62
N ASP A 258 -11.15 -5.49 -5.23
CA ASP A 258 -9.97 -5.52 -6.09
C ASP A 258 -9.21 -6.84 -5.92
N LEU A 259 -8.62 -7.31 -7.00
CA LEU A 259 -7.70 -8.44 -7.04
C LEU A 259 -6.45 -7.98 -7.80
N LYS A 260 -5.34 -7.89 -7.09
CA LYS A 260 -4.05 -7.54 -7.67
C LYS A 260 -3.14 -8.76 -7.68
N LEU A 261 -2.56 -9.05 -8.83
CA LEU A 261 -1.53 -10.06 -8.99
C LEU A 261 -0.23 -9.35 -9.36
N SER A 262 0.82 -9.66 -8.64
CA SER A 262 2.16 -9.15 -8.92
C SER A 262 3.09 -10.30 -9.30
N LEU A 263 3.87 -10.10 -10.35
CA LEU A 263 4.87 -11.05 -10.78
C LEU A 263 6.12 -10.30 -11.25
N SER A 264 7.26 -10.70 -10.72
CA SER A 264 8.57 -10.18 -11.11
C SER A 264 9.59 -11.31 -11.22
N LEU A 265 10.83 -10.99 -11.55
CA LEU A 265 11.94 -11.97 -11.59
C LEU A 265 12.27 -12.58 -10.22
N ALA A 266 11.86 -11.95 -9.14
CA ALA A 266 12.18 -12.37 -7.78
C ALA A 266 10.98 -12.44 -6.84
N ASN A 267 9.78 -12.13 -7.30
CA ASN A 267 8.59 -12.08 -6.46
C ASN A 267 7.33 -12.47 -7.21
N ALA A 268 6.45 -13.20 -6.54
CA ALA A 268 5.07 -13.43 -6.93
C ALA A 268 4.16 -13.10 -5.75
N GLY A 269 3.10 -12.34 -6.00
CA GLY A 269 2.19 -11.89 -4.95
C GLY A 269 0.75 -11.78 -5.39
N ILE A 270 -0.13 -11.83 -4.41
CA ILE A 270 -1.57 -11.65 -4.56
C ILE A 270 -2.09 -10.74 -3.45
N LEU A 271 -2.96 -9.81 -3.81
CA LEU A 271 -3.74 -9.00 -2.87
C LEU A 271 -5.21 -9.08 -3.26
N ILE A 272 -6.04 -9.39 -2.30
CA ILE A 272 -7.50 -9.43 -2.42
C ILE A 272 -8.08 -8.38 -1.49
N SER A 273 -8.80 -7.41 -2.05
CA SER A 273 -9.54 -6.40 -1.28
C SER A 273 -11.03 -6.65 -1.45
N LYS A 274 -11.73 -6.90 -0.36
CA LYS A 274 -13.16 -7.18 -0.34
C LYS A 274 -13.92 -6.14 0.48
N LYS A 275 -14.73 -5.34 -0.19
CA LYS A 275 -15.68 -4.44 0.45
C LYS A 275 -16.85 -5.27 0.98
N ILE A 276 -17.10 -5.21 2.28
CA ILE A 276 -18.23 -5.87 2.96
C ILE A 276 -19.42 -4.92 3.02
N SER A 277 -19.16 -3.65 3.34
CA SER A 277 -20.11 -2.53 3.29
C SER A 277 -19.35 -1.24 2.99
N ASP A 278 -20.00 -0.08 2.98
CA ASP A 278 -19.33 1.21 2.72
C ASP A 278 -18.24 1.55 3.75
N LYS A 279 -18.37 1.03 4.96
CA LYS A 279 -17.45 1.26 6.07
C LYS A 279 -16.72 0.01 6.55
N ASN A 280 -16.98 -1.15 5.95
CA ASN A 280 -16.40 -2.43 6.38
C ASN A 280 -15.70 -3.09 5.22
N PHE A 281 -14.47 -3.54 5.44
CA PHE A 281 -13.72 -4.24 4.40
C PHE A 281 -12.69 -5.21 5.00
N LEU A 282 -12.24 -6.11 4.14
CA LEU A 282 -11.17 -7.07 4.40
C LEU A 282 -10.17 -7.02 3.25
N GLN A 283 -8.89 -6.96 3.59
CA GLN A 283 -7.78 -7.15 2.64
C GLN A 283 -6.94 -8.33 3.09
N LEU A 284 -6.59 -9.19 2.13
CA LEU A 284 -5.73 -10.36 2.33
C LEU A 284 -4.62 -10.29 1.31
N TYR A 285 -3.38 -10.50 1.74
CA TYR A 285 -2.27 -10.60 0.81
C TYR A 285 -1.35 -11.76 1.15
N ALA A 286 -0.66 -12.27 0.12
CA ALA A 286 0.41 -13.21 0.25
C ALA A 286 1.46 -12.94 -0.82
N ASN A 287 2.74 -12.97 -0.43
CA ASN A 287 3.87 -12.80 -1.31
C ASN A 287 4.87 -13.93 -1.11
N HIS A 288 5.53 -14.32 -2.20
CA HIS A 288 6.65 -15.23 -2.17
C HIS A 288 7.80 -14.67 -3.00
N GLN A 289 8.92 -14.42 -2.34
CA GLN A 289 10.18 -14.04 -3.00
C GLN A 289 11.01 -15.29 -3.26
N PHE A 290 11.55 -15.39 -4.46
CA PHE A 290 12.39 -16.48 -4.90
C PHE A 290 13.64 -15.96 -5.60
N SER A 291 14.80 -16.51 -5.25
CA SER A 291 16.09 -16.00 -5.74
C SER A 291 16.52 -16.56 -7.09
N ALA A 292 16.02 -17.74 -7.51
CA ALA A 292 16.62 -18.48 -8.61
C ALA A 292 16.64 -17.73 -9.96
N PRO A 293 15.56 -17.14 -10.48
CA PRO A 293 15.62 -16.41 -11.75
C PRO A 293 16.50 -15.16 -11.67
N TYR A 294 16.42 -14.44 -10.54
CA TYR A 294 17.21 -13.23 -10.32
C TYR A 294 18.72 -13.53 -10.31
N LEU A 295 19.15 -14.55 -9.54
CA LEU A 295 20.54 -14.96 -9.47
C LEU A 295 21.07 -15.51 -10.79
N TRP A 296 20.21 -16.21 -11.54
CA TRP A 296 20.60 -16.69 -12.86
C TRP A 296 20.88 -15.57 -13.86
N LEU A 297 20.08 -14.50 -13.84
CA LEU A 297 20.27 -13.33 -14.72
C LEU A 297 21.44 -12.43 -14.32
N ASN A 298 21.73 -12.36 -13.01
CA ASN A 298 22.72 -11.43 -12.45
C ASN A 298 23.96 -12.15 -11.88
N HIS A 299 24.27 -13.35 -12.33
CA HIS A 299 25.31 -14.21 -11.74
C HIS A 299 26.70 -13.55 -11.68
N THR A 300 27.04 -12.65 -12.59
CA THR A 300 28.33 -11.92 -12.61
C THR A 300 28.48 -10.91 -11.48
N ASN A 301 27.37 -10.33 -11.00
CA ASN A 301 27.38 -9.28 -9.99
C ASN A 301 26.94 -9.77 -8.61
N THR A 302 26.34 -10.96 -8.56
CA THR A 302 25.73 -11.52 -7.34
C THR A 302 26.18 -12.93 -7.03
N ASP A 303 27.40 -13.31 -7.44
CA ASP A 303 27.98 -14.63 -7.20
C ASP A 303 28.16 -14.94 -5.70
N PHE A 304 28.35 -13.92 -4.87
CA PHE A 304 28.38 -14.02 -3.42
C PHE A 304 27.02 -14.43 -2.82
N LEU A 305 25.91 -14.10 -3.50
CA LEU A 305 24.56 -14.38 -3.00
C LEU A 305 24.09 -15.75 -3.47
N LYS A 306 23.97 -16.69 -2.53
CA LYS A 306 23.62 -18.09 -2.83
C LYS A 306 22.11 -18.33 -2.91
N ARG A 307 21.36 -17.77 -1.98
CA ARG A 307 19.91 -17.95 -1.92
C ARG A 307 19.25 -16.93 -1.01
N PHE A 308 18.13 -16.39 -1.46
CA PHE A 308 17.16 -15.76 -0.57
C PHE A 308 15.76 -16.25 -0.93
N ASN A 309 14.97 -16.54 0.07
CA ASN A 309 13.55 -16.86 -0.08
C ASN A 309 12.82 -16.20 1.08
N THR A 310 11.72 -15.54 0.76
CA THR A 310 10.86 -14.96 1.77
C THR A 310 9.42 -15.27 1.40
N THR A 311 8.66 -15.78 2.35
CA THR A 311 7.20 -15.91 2.22
C THR A 311 6.57 -15.05 3.28
N ASP A 312 5.74 -14.12 2.87
CA ASP A 312 5.01 -13.25 3.79
C ASP A 312 3.55 -13.12 3.38
N GLY A 313 2.73 -12.82 4.35
CA GLY A 313 1.32 -12.60 4.14
C GLY A 313 0.68 -11.90 5.32
N GLY A 314 -0.49 -11.35 5.09
CA GLY A 314 -1.19 -10.63 6.14
C GLY A 314 -2.65 -10.35 5.85
N VAL A 315 -3.29 -9.82 6.87
CA VAL A 315 -4.71 -9.49 6.91
C VAL A 315 -4.85 -8.04 7.39
N ASN A 316 -5.67 -7.27 6.71
CA ASN A 316 -6.15 -5.97 7.20
C ASN A 316 -7.68 -5.99 7.20
N LEU A 317 -8.27 -5.92 8.40
CA LEU A 317 -9.71 -5.93 8.61
C LEU A 317 -10.13 -4.62 9.28
N HIS A 318 -11.08 -3.94 8.67
CA HIS A 318 -11.70 -2.75 9.23
C HIS A 318 -13.20 -2.96 9.37
N LEU A 319 -13.71 -2.79 10.59
CA LEU A 319 -15.13 -2.95 10.93
C LEU A 319 -15.66 -1.74 11.70
N GLN A 320 -16.65 -1.10 11.14
CA GLN A 320 -17.50 -0.16 11.85
C GLN A 320 -18.65 -0.95 12.52
N LEU A 321 -18.44 -1.36 13.76
CA LEU A 321 -19.40 -2.21 14.50
C LEU A 321 -20.69 -1.45 14.85
N THR A 322 -20.56 -0.18 15.20
CA THR A 322 -21.68 0.75 15.41
C THR A 322 -21.27 2.14 14.90
N PRO A 323 -22.17 3.12 14.79
CA PRO A 323 -21.80 4.48 14.41
C PRO A 323 -20.71 5.12 15.29
N ARG A 324 -20.48 4.57 16.50
CA ARG A 324 -19.51 5.09 17.47
C ARG A 324 -18.35 4.16 17.76
N LEU A 325 -18.37 2.92 17.27
CA LEU A 325 -17.39 1.88 17.61
C LEU A 325 -16.76 1.31 16.35
N LYS A 326 -15.45 1.51 16.22
CA LYS A 326 -14.61 0.95 15.14
C LYS A 326 -13.72 -0.15 15.71
N PHE A 327 -13.49 -1.20 14.94
CA PHE A 327 -12.51 -2.24 15.20
C PHE A 327 -11.58 -2.39 14.00
N ASN A 328 -10.28 -2.38 14.25
CA ASN A 328 -9.24 -2.60 13.24
C ASN A 328 -8.39 -3.79 13.66
N LEU A 329 -8.07 -4.66 12.73
CA LEU A 329 -7.14 -5.76 12.92
C LEU A 329 -6.15 -5.78 11.76
N TYR A 330 -4.87 -5.78 12.09
CA TYR A 330 -3.79 -6.01 11.15
C TYR A 330 -2.97 -7.20 11.62
N GLU A 331 -2.76 -8.18 10.75
CA GLU A 331 -1.90 -9.33 11.01
C GLU A 331 -0.86 -9.46 9.91
N TYR A 332 0.33 -9.92 10.30
CA TYR A 332 1.45 -10.12 9.41
C TYR A 332 2.24 -11.34 9.86
N ALA A 333 2.54 -12.24 8.93
CA ALA A 333 3.39 -13.39 9.13
C ALA A 333 4.48 -13.46 8.07
N ILE A 334 5.70 -13.81 8.45
CA ILE A 334 6.83 -13.96 7.54
C ILE A 334 7.72 -15.15 7.92
N ASP A 335 8.21 -15.85 6.90
CA ASP A 335 9.28 -16.83 6.97
C ASP A 335 10.38 -16.42 5.99
N GLU A 336 11.56 -16.09 6.51
CA GLU A 336 12.70 -15.60 5.77
C GLU A 336 13.87 -16.57 5.83
N TYR A 337 14.50 -16.75 4.68
CA TYR A 337 15.75 -17.49 4.54
C TYR A 337 16.72 -16.73 3.65
N TYR A 338 17.93 -16.52 4.14
CA TYR A 338 19.01 -15.87 3.42
C TYR A 338 20.30 -16.65 3.56
N ARG A 339 21.09 -16.76 2.47
CA ARG A 339 22.39 -17.41 2.43
C ARG A 339 23.30 -16.71 1.43
N ALA A 340 24.49 -16.33 1.89
CA ALA A 340 25.48 -15.65 1.06
C ALA A 340 26.90 -15.93 1.54
N ASP A 341 27.88 -15.87 0.65
CA ASP A 341 29.29 -15.76 1.01
C ASP A 341 29.55 -14.37 1.56
N THR A 342 30.07 -14.28 2.74
CA THR A 342 30.35 -13.03 3.44
C THR A 342 31.82 -12.98 3.84
N GLU A 343 32.46 -11.82 3.64
CA GLU A 343 33.82 -11.58 4.07
C GLU A 343 33.83 -10.49 5.13
N GLN A 344 34.40 -10.79 6.31
CA GLN A 344 34.60 -9.82 7.39
C GLN A 344 36.00 -9.97 7.95
N TYR A 345 36.75 -8.87 8.03
CA TYR A 345 38.10 -8.85 8.61
C TYR A 345 39.05 -9.91 8.02
N ASN A 346 39.02 -10.09 6.68
CA ASN A 346 39.79 -11.11 5.98
C ASN A 346 39.40 -12.57 6.26
N TYR A 347 38.26 -12.79 6.94
CA TYR A 347 37.68 -14.11 7.10
C TYR A 347 36.47 -14.24 6.18
N LYS A 348 36.54 -15.20 5.25
CA LYS A 348 35.46 -15.48 4.28
C LYS A 348 34.79 -16.79 4.59
N ASP A 349 33.50 -16.78 4.80
CA ASP A 349 32.69 -17.97 5.00
C ASP A 349 31.23 -17.75 4.58
N GLU A 350 30.45 -18.81 4.53
CA GLU A 350 29.03 -18.76 4.24
C GLU A 350 28.26 -18.21 5.45
N SER A 351 27.50 -17.15 5.23
CA SER A 351 26.53 -16.63 6.18
C SER A 351 25.13 -17.16 5.87
N LYS A 352 24.39 -17.49 6.93
CA LYS A 352 23.00 -17.93 6.86
C LYS A 352 22.18 -17.15 7.88
N ALA A 353 21.07 -16.56 7.43
CA ALA A 353 20.09 -15.94 8.30
C ALA A 353 18.70 -16.54 8.08
N THR A 354 17.97 -16.72 9.16
CA THR A 354 16.57 -17.19 9.13
C THR A 354 15.75 -16.34 10.08
N SER A 355 14.51 -16.04 9.71
CA SER A 355 13.58 -15.33 10.58
C SER A 355 12.17 -15.87 10.36
N ARG A 356 11.46 -16.13 11.46
CA ARG A 356 10.03 -16.39 11.48
C ARG A 356 9.39 -15.42 12.44
N ARG A 357 8.39 -14.69 11.95
CA ARG A 357 7.71 -13.70 12.75
C ARG A 357 6.22 -13.74 12.49
N TRP A 358 5.46 -13.56 13.55
CA TRP A 358 4.06 -13.23 13.51
C TRP A 358 3.83 -11.96 14.33
N PHE A 359 3.11 -11.01 13.75
CA PHE A 359 2.84 -9.71 14.33
C PHE A 359 1.38 -9.38 14.16
N GLN A 360 0.73 -8.93 15.22
CA GLN A 360 -0.67 -8.54 15.23
C GLN A 360 -0.83 -7.16 15.85
N VAL A 361 -1.68 -6.34 15.26
CA VAL A 361 -2.20 -5.10 15.84
C VAL A 361 -3.71 -5.16 15.82
N ALA A 362 -4.33 -4.97 16.99
CA ALA A 362 -5.77 -4.84 17.13
C ALA A 362 -6.10 -3.49 17.79
N GLY A 363 -6.99 -2.73 17.19
CA GLY A 363 -7.43 -1.43 17.67
C GLY A 363 -8.95 -1.40 17.86
N LEU A 364 -9.41 -0.86 18.96
CA LEU A 364 -10.82 -0.59 19.23
C LEU A 364 -10.97 0.90 19.56
N THR A 365 -11.69 1.63 18.73
CA THR A 365 -11.93 3.07 18.90
C THR A 365 -13.41 3.32 19.17
N PHE A 366 -13.70 3.93 20.30
CA PHE A 366 -15.01 4.46 20.63
C PHE A 366 -15.00 5.98 20.51
N ALA A 367 -15.91 6.52 19.69
CA ALA A 367 -16.04 7.96 19.47
C ALA A 367 -17.48 8.42 19.76
N ALA A 368 -17.65 9.19 20.82
CA ALA A 368 -18.90 9.85 21.15
C ALA A 368 -18.81 11.34 20.81
N LEU A 369 -18.89 11.64 19.52
CA LEU A 369 -18.60 12.96 18.95
C LEU A 369 -19.47 14.09 19.55
N GLN A 370 -20.74 13.84 19.87
CA GLN A 370 -21.60 14.83 20.50
C GLN A 370 -21.13 15.26 21.91
N SER A 371 -20.44 14.37 22.63
CA SER A 371 -19.84 14.64 23.93
C SER A 371 -18.35 14.97 23.85
N GLY A 372 -17.75 15.02 22.66
CA GLY A 372 -16.35 15.30 22.46
C GLY A 372 -15.40 14.24 23.01
N VAL A 373 -15.86 13.00 23.25
CA VAL A 373 -15.06 11.92 23.83
C VAL A 373 -14.63 10.93 22.77
N VAL A 374 -13.32 10.62 22.73
CA VAL A 374 -12.76 9.51 21.94
C VAL A 374 -11.92 8.64 22.88
N VAL A 375 -12.15 7.34 22.85
CA VAL A 375 -11.37 6.35 23.61
C VAL A 375 -10.79 5.34 22.65
N GLU A 376 -9.49 5.11 22.72
CA GLU A 376 -8.74 4.20 21.86
C GLU A 376 -8.03 3.15 22.71
N LEU A 377 -8.32 1.88 22.44
CA LEU A 377 -7.61 0.74 23.01
C LEU A 377 -6.83 0.05 21.89
N ASN A 378 -5.51 0.04 21.99
CA ASN A 378 -4.65 -0.62 21.03
C ASN A 378 -3.89 -1.76 21.72
N ASN A 379 -3.80 -2.90 21.02
CA ASN A 379 -3.07 -4.08 21.44
C ASN A 379 -2.16 -4.57 20.32
N GLY A 380 -0.92 -4.90 20.67
CA GLY A 380 0.09 -5.45 19.76
C GLY A 380 0.73 -6.70 20.32
N ILE A 381 0.85 -7.72 19.50
CA ILE A 381 1.56 -8.96 19.82
C ILE A 381 2.63 -9.16 18.74
N ASP A 382 3.87 -9.43 19.15
CA ASP A 382 4.99 -9.70 18.24
C ASP A 382 5.74 -10.94 18.72
N LEU A 383 5.71 -11.99 17.93
CA LEU A 383 6.39 -13.27 18.16
C LEU A 383 7.43 -13.47 17.07
N CYS A 384 8.71 -13.41 17.42
CA CYS A 384 9.82 -13.51 16.48
C CYS A 384 10.83 -14.54 16.92
N LYS A 385 11.24 -15.42 16.01
CA LYS A 385 12.38 -16.31 16.15
C LYS A 385 13.33 -16.07 14.98
N SER A 386 14.56 -15.70 15.28
CA SER A 386 15.61 -15.51 14.29
C SER A 386 16.84 -16.37 14.60
N GLY A 387 17.54 -16.80 13.56
CA GLY A 387 18.78 -17.53 13.65
C GLY A 387 19.80 -16.96 12.68
N TYR A 388 21.05 -16.95 13.10
CA TYR A 388 22.17 -16.49 12.31
C TYR A 388 23.37 -17.43 12.48
N ARG A 389 24.03 -17.75 11.36
CA ARG A 389 25.27 -18.53 11.33
C ARG A 389 26.28 -17.84 10.43
N PHE A 390 27.52 -17.74 10.91
CA PHE A 390 28.69 -17.31 10.11
C PHE A 390 29.94 -17.99 10.67
N GLY A 391 30.59 -18.81 9.87
CA GLY A 391 31.70 -19.62 10.32
C GLY A 391 31.34 -20.50 11.52
N VAL A 392 32.09 -20.35 12.61
CA VAL A 392 31.85 -21.03 13.88
C VAL A 392 30.78 -20.40 14.76
N MET A 393 30.32 -19.19 14.43
CA MET A 393 29.26 -18.52 15.16
C MET A 393 27.91 -19.07 14.71
N ASP A 394 27.14 -19.59 15.67
CA ASP A 394 25.75 -20.03 15.48
C ASP A 394 24.92 -19.48 16.62
N GLY A 395 23.97 -18.62 16.30
CA GLY A 395 23.15 -17.94 17.27
C GLY A 395 21.67 -17.97 16.90
N SER A 396 20.81 -18.06 17.90
CA SER A 396 19.38 -17.92 17.71
C SER A 396 18.77 -17.03 18.80
N THR A 397 17.78 -16.24 18.42
CA THR A 397 17.05 -15.35 19.33
C THR A 397 15.57 -15.63 19.22
N ARG A 398 14.88 -15.67 20.34
CA ARG A 398 13.43 -15.70 20.43
C ARG A 398 12.94 -14.49 21.22
N GLU A 399 12.06 -13.72 20.60
CA GLU A 399 11.52 -12.51 21.18
C GLU A 399 10.00 -12.58 21.14
N ASN A 400 9.38 -12.38 22.29
CA ASN A 400 7.94 -12.28 22.42
C ASN A 400 7.65 -10.92 23.08
N ARG A 401 6.83 -10.12 22.45
CA ARG A 401 6.49 -8.78 22.94
C ARG A 401 4.98 -8.61 22.94
N LEU A 402 4.50 -7.97 23.98
CA LEU A 402 3.11 -7.54 24.14
C LEU A 402 3.10 -6.03 24.36
N TYR A 403 2.20 -5.37 23.69
CA TYR A 403 1.94 -3.94 23.88
C TYR A 403 0.45 -3.74 24.08
N THR A 404 0.10 -2.90 25.01
CA THR A 404 -1.30 -2.47 25.22
C THR A 404 -1.28 -1.00 25.60
N SER A 405 -2.10 -0.21 24.95
CA SER A 405 -2.32 1.19 25.29
C SER A 405 -3.80 1.51 25.33
N LEU A 406 -4.17 2.35 26.28
CA LEU A 406 -5.49 2.94 26.40
C LEU A 406 -5.30 4.46 26.39
N ALA A 407 -5.88 5.13 25.41
CA ALA A 407 -5.87 6.58 25.32
C ALA A 407 -7.30 7.12 25.36
N ALA A 408 -7.49 8.21 26.08
CA ALA A 408 -8.74 8.95 26.13
C ALA A 408 -8.51 10.39 25.72
N LYS A 409 -9.30 10.88 24.77
CA LYS A 409 -9.28 12.28 24.30
C LYS A 409 -10.64 12.90 24.61
N TYR A 410 -10.60 14.09 25.16
CA TYR A 410 -11.82 14.86 25.45
C TYR A 410 -11.68 16.27 24.89
N PHE A 411 -12.63 16.66 24.07
CA PHE A 411 -12.63 17.96 23.40
C PHE A 411 -13.78 18.81 23.94
N VAL A 412 -13.46 19.98 24.46
CA VAL A 412 -14.43 21.00 24.90
C VAL A 412 -14.13 22.32 24.18
N ARG A 413 -14.99 22.73 23.27
CA ARG A 413 -14.79 23.91 22.43
C ARG A 413 -13.40 23.83 21.74
N ASN A 414 -12.48 24.75 22.08
CA ASN A 414 -11.12 24.83 21.51
C ASN A 414 -10.06 24.17 22.38
N LEU A 415 -10.44 23.43 23.42
CA LEU A 415 -9.52 22.76 24.34
C LEU A 415 -9.61 21.26 24.14
N GLY A 416 -8.46 20.60 23.95
CA GLY A 416 -8.33 19.15 23.91
C GLY A 416 -7.55 18.66 25.12
N PHE A 417 -8.09 17.66 25.79
CA PHE A 417 -7.43 16.93 26.86
C PHE A 417 -7.16 15.51 26.39
N GLN A 418 -5.95 15.02 26.64
CA GLN A 418 -5.54 13.68 26.29
C GLN A 418 -4.85 13.02 27.49
N ALA A 419 -5.25 11.77 27.78
CA ALA A 419 -4.65 10.93 28.81
C ALA A 419 -4.32 9.54 28.23
#